data_220e023738bbb7cd33ba763e29eb7c67
#
_entry.id   220e023738bbb7cd33ba763e29eb7c67
#
_cell.length_a   1.000
_cell.length_b   1.000
_cell.length_c   1.000
_cell.angle_alpha   90.00
_cell.angle_beta   90.00
_cell.angle_gamma   90.00
#
_symmetry.space_group_name_H-M   'P 1'
#
loop_
_entity.id
_entity.type
_entity.pdbx_description
1 polymer ?
#
loop_
_entity_poly.entity_id
_entity_poly.type
_entity_poly.pdbx_seq_one_letter_code
_entity_poly.pdbx_strand_id
1 'polypeptide(L)'
;EVINFVKVFKQEDFALENGGNAKREVYGTNVENVKQAIIRADKGAGVLVFVDMGSSVFNAVKAIKELEGQVEAKIADAPFLEGVISAVAGNFDGIDLDDLKIIAEDSRKFTKLKKEI
;
A
#
# COMPACT_ATOMS: atom_id res chain seq x y z
N GLU A 1 -2.01 12.82 3.25
CA GLU A 1 -2.23 12.85 4.70
C GLU A 1 -1.97 11.51 5.36
N VAL A 2 -2.45 10.40 4.75
CA VAL A 2 -2.19 9.06 5.29
C VAL A 2 -0.70 8.79 5.37
N ILE A 3 0.07 9.13 4.34
CA ILE A 3 1.51 8.95 4.34
C ILE A 3 2.16 9.71 5.49
N ASN A 4 1.77 10.96 5.69
CA ASN A 4 2.32 11.77 6.78
C ASN A 4 1.97 11.20 8.14
N PHE A 5 0.74 10.73 8.31
CA PHE A 5 0.30 10.12 9.56
C PHE A 5 1.07 8.84 9.88
N VAL A 6 1.21 7.94 8.90
CA VAL A 6 1.82 6.64 9.15
C VAL A 6 3.33 6.69 9.30
N LYS A 7 3.98 7.76 8.87
CA LYS A 7 5.44 7.91 9.05
C LYS A 7 5.88 7.81 10.50
N VAL A 8 5.02 8.13 11.46
CA VAL A 8 5.35 8.02 12.89
C VAL A 8 5.52 6.56 13.33
N PHE A 9 4.98 5.60 12.58
CA PHE A 9 5.09 4.17 12.88
C PHE A 9 6.25 3.50 12.16
N LYS A 10 6.99 4.25 11.36
CA LYS A 10 8.06 3.71 10.52
C LYS A 10 9.25 3.31 11.37
N GLN A 11 9.63 2.04 11.32
CA GLN A 11 10.73 1.48 12.09
C GLN A 11 12.06 1.60 11.36
N GLU A 12 12.03 1.53 10.04
CA GLU A 12 13.22 1.57 9.19
C GLU A 12 12.95 2.46 7.99
N ASP A 13 14.03 2.83 7.28
CA ASP A 13 13.89 3.66 6.08
C ASP A 13 13.43 2.83 4.89
N PHE A 14 12.31 3.19 4.29
CA PHE A 14 11.79 2.60 3.07
C PHE A 14 10.89 3.61 2.37
N ALA A 15 10.57 3.33 1.09
CA ALA A 15 9.79 4.26 0.30
C ALA A 15 8.30 4.19 0.60
N LEU A 16 7.68 5.34 0.75
CA LEU A 16 6.22 5.51 0.83
C LEU A 16 5.82 6.48 -0.28
N GLU A 17 4.99 6.02 -1.21
CA GLU A 17 4.62 6.82 -2.38
C GLU A 17 3.11 6.96 -2.51
N ASN A 18 2.68 8.11 -3.02
CA ASN A 18 1.27 8.38 -3.24
C ASN A 18 0.92 8.13 -4.71
N GLY A 19 0.08 7.14 -4.96
CA GLY A 19 -0.41 6.82 -6.30
C GLY A 19 -1.68 7.56 -6.69
N GLY A 20 -2.22 8.36 -5.78
CA GLY A 20 -3.41 9.15 -6.05
C GLY A 20 -3.11 10.40 -6.88
N ASN A 21 -4.16 11.15 -7.19
CA ASN A 21 -4.02 12.39 -7.93
C ASN A 21 -3.55 13.50 -6.99
N ALA A 22 -2.40 14.10 -7.32
CA ALA A 22 -1.81 15.17 -6.51
C ALA A 22 -2.42 16.53 -6.81
N LYS A 23 -3.16 16.67 -7.91
CA LYS A 23 -3.78 17.94 -8.30
C LYS A 23 -5.16 18.07 -7.69
N ARG A 24 -5.42 19.20 -7.04
CA ARG A 24 -6.68 19.43 -6.34
C ARG A 24 -7.89 19.56 -7.27
N GLU A 25 -7.66 20.00 -8.49
CA GLU A 25 -8.72 20.20 -9.49
C GLU A 25 -9.19 18.91 -10.13
N VAL A 26 -8.45 17.81 -9.94
CA VAL A 26 -8.76 16.51 -10.56
C VAL A 26 -8.95 15.49 -9.45
N TYR A 27 -10.09 14.81 -9.46
CA TYR A 27 -10.44 13.83 -8.46
C TYR A 27 -10.17 12.41 -8.93
N GLY A 28 -9.86 11.53 -7.99
CA GLY A 28 -9.57 10.12 -8.26
C GLY A 28 -8.12 9.87 -8.65
N THR A 29 -7.87 8.66 -9.10
CA THR A 29 -6.54 8.27 -9.55
C THR A 29 -6.65 7.71 -10.97
N ASN A 30 -5.52 7.58 -11.66
CA ASN A 30 -5.47 6.95 -12.97
C ASN A 30 -4.32 5.93 -13.01
N VAL A 31 -4.36 5.07 -14.02
CA VAL A 31 -3.39 3.98 -14.17
C VAL A 31 -1.96 4.49 -14.24
N GLU A 32 -1.74 5.58 -14.99
CA GLU A 32 -0.39 6.11 -15.16
C GLU A 32 0.21 6.63 -13.85
N ASN A 33 -0.59 7.35 -13.05
CA ASN A 33 -0.14 7.84 -11.76
C ASN A 33 0.23 6.68 -10.83
N VAL A 34 -0.57 5.61 -10.82
CA VAL A 34 -0.30 4.43 -10.01
C VAL A 34 0.98 3.75 -10.47
N LYS A 35 1.16 3.59 -11.79
CA LYS A 35 2.39 3.00 -12.34
C LYS A 35 3.62 3.78 -11.91
N GLN A 36 3.58 5.10 -12.01
CA GLN A 36 4.73 5.93 -11.64
C GLN A 36 5.03 5.85 -10.15
N ALA A 37 3.99 5.80 -9.31
CA ALA A 37 4.18 5.64 -7.87
C ALA A 37 4.82 4.28 -7.54
N ILE A 38 4.37 3.22 -8.20
CA ILE A 38 4.95 1.88 -8.02
C ILE A 38 6.42 1.88 -8.41
N ILE A 39 6.75 2.47 -9.55
CA ILE A 39 8.14 2.56 -10.02
C ILE A 39 8.99 3.32 -9.00
N ARG A 40 8.49 4.45 -8.50
CA ARG A 40 9.23 5.24 -7.49
C ARG A 40 9.41 4.50 -6.18
N ALA A 41 8.43 3.70 -5.78
CA ALA A 41 8.50 2.95 -4.52
C ALA A 41 9.42 1.73 -4.60
N ASP A 42 9.68 1.23 -5.80
CA ASP A 42 10.47 0.02 -5.97
C ASP A 42 11.95 0.27 -5.65
N LYS A 43 12.45 -0.48 -4.68
CA LYS A 43 13.87 -0.48 -4.29
C LYS A 43 14.51 -1.85 -4.52
N GLY A 44 13.88 -2.68 -5.36
CA GLY A 44 14.38 -4.01 -5.71
C GLY A 44 13.73 -5.17 -4.98
N ALA A 45 12.99 -4.93 -3.90
CA ALA A 45 12.32 -5.96 -3.12
C ALA A 45 10.82 -6.07 -3.39
N GLY A 46 10.31 -5.29 -4.34
CA GLY A 46 8.90 -5.27 -4.67
C GLY A 46 8.14 -4.14 -4.00
N VAL A 47 6.87 -4.02 -4.36
CA VAL A 47 6.01 -2.94 -3.89
C VAL A 47 4.67 -3.50 -3.42
N LEU A 48 4.26 -3.14 -2.21
CA LEU A 48 2.93 -3.46 -1.71
C LEU A 48 2.02 -2.25 -1.94
N VAL A 49 0.91 -2.48 -2.62
CA VAL A 49 -0.03 -1.43 -3.03
C VAL A 49 -1.26 -1.48 -2.14
N PHE A 50 -1.64 -0.34 -1.61
CA PHE A 50 -2.87 -0.20 -0.82
C PHE A 50 -3.88 0.61 -1.60
N VAL A 51 -5.13 0.14 -1.57
CA VAL A 51 -6.24 0.77 -2.27
C VAL A 51 -7.39 0.97 -1.31
N ASP A 52 -8.18 2.00 -1.56
CA ASP A 52 -9.35 2.27 -0.74
C ASP A 52 -10.55 1.47 -1.25
N MET A 53 -11.08 1.82 -2.41
CA MET A 53 -12.20 1.08 -2.99
C MET A 53 -12.46 1.48 -4.44
N GLY A 54 -13.34 0.72 -5.10
CA GLY A 54 -13.87 1.09 -6.41
C GLY A 54 -12.83 1.19 -7.50
N SER A 55 -12.79 2.36 -8.16
CA SER A 55 -11.89 2.60 -9.28
C SER A 55 -10.41 2.49 -8.91
N SER A 56 -10.08 2.73 -7.64
CA SER A 56 -8.70 2.57 -7.18
C SER A 56 -8.21 1.14 -7.31
N VAL A 57 -9.07 0.16 -7.00
CA VAL A 57 -8.74 -1.25 -7.16
C VAL A 57 -8.50 -1.58 -8.63
N PHE A 58 -9.41 -1.14 -9.50
CA PHE A 58 -9.31 -1.37 -10.94
C PHE A 58 -8.01 -0.79 -11.51
N ASN A 59 -7.72 0.46 -11.18
CA ASN A 59 -6.53 1.14 -11.66
C ASN A 59 -5.25 0.48 -11.16
N ALA A 60 -5.24 0.03 -9.91
CA ALA A 60 -4.08 -0.66 -9.34
C ALA A 60 -3.83 -2.00 -10.02
N VAL A 61 -4.87 -2.79 -10.24
CA VAL A 61 -4.76 -4.08 -10.94
C VAL A 61 -4.20 -3.86 -12.35
N LYS A 62 -4.71 -2.88 -13.07
CA LYS A 62 -4.25 -2.58 -14.43
C LYS A 62 -2.80 -2.12 -14.43
N ALA A 63 -2.42 -1.24 -13.51
CA ALA A 63 -1.05 -0.74 -13.40
C ALA A 63 -0.07 -1.89 -13.13
N ILE A 64 -0.42 -2.78 -12.21
CA ILE A 64 0.41 -3.93 -11.86
C ILE A 64 0.61 -4.84 -13.07
N LYS A 65 -0.46 -5.11 -13.82
CA LYS A 65 -0.37 -5.94 -15.03
C LYS A 65 0.54 -5.31 -16.08
N GLU A 66 0.47 -4.00 -16.26
CA GLU A 66 1.31 -3.30 -17.24
C GLU A 66 2.79 -3.27 -16.82
N LEU A 67 3.09 -3.46 -15.53
CA LEU A 67 4.45 -3.49 -15.01
C LEU A 67 5.01 -4.90 -14.84
N GLU A 68 4.27 -5.93 -15.22
CA GLU A 68 4.75 -7.31 -15.12
C GLU A 68 6.08 -7.48 -15.85
N GLY A 69 7.04 -8.13 -15.16
CA GLY A 69 8.37 -8.32 -15.70
C GLY A 69 9.32 -7.17 -15.41
N GLN A 70 8.82 -6.01 -14.98
CA GLN A 70 9.64 -4.85 -14.62
C GLN A 70 9.69 -4.64 -13.11
N VAL A 71 8.53 -4.68 -12.45
CA VAL A 71 8.40 -4.49 -11.01
C VAL A 71 7.48 -5.55 -10.45
N GLU A 72 7.88 -6.18 -9.36
CA GLU A 72 7.00 -7.07 -8.62
C GLU A 72 6.12 -6.22 -7.70
N ALA A 73 4.81 -6.26 -7.90
CA ALA A 73 3.87 -5.48 -7.11
C ALA A 73 2.65 -6.33 -6.79
N LYS A 74 2.14 -6.18 -5.57
CA LYS A 74 0.95 -6.90 -5.10
C LYS A 74 0.03 -5.95 -4.37
N ILE A 75 -1.28 -6.22 -4.42
CA ILE A 75 -2.27 -5.44 -3.71
C ILE A 75 -2.55 -6.13 -2.37
N ALA A 76 -2.56 -5.36 -1.30
CA ALA A 76 -2.99 -5.85 0.01
C ALA A 76 -4.52 -5.75 0.09
N ASP A 77 -5.17 -6.89 0.31
CA ASP A 77 -6.60 -6.93 0.55
C ASP A 77 -6.85 -6.71 2.04
N ALA A 78 -6.87 -5.44 2.44
CA ALA A 78 -6.91 -5.05 3.84
C ALA A 78 -7.70 -3.76 4.02
N PRO A 79 -8.22 -3.50 5.25
CA PRO A 79 -8.73 -2.18 5.57
C PRO A 79 -7.65 -1.13 5.32
N PHE A 80 -8.01 -0.01 4.68
CA PHE A 80 -6.97 0.87 4.13
C PHE A 80 -6.03 1.42 5.21
N LEU A 81 -6.56 2.16 6.16
CA LEU A 81 -5.70 2.80 7.16
C LEU A 81 -5.02 1.77 8.07
N GLU A 82 -5.76 0.82 8.60
CA GLU A 82 -5.23 -0.20 9.50
C GLU A 82 -4.17 -1.06 8.80
N GLY A 83 -4.41 -1.41 7.54
CA GLY A 83 -3.46 -2.18 6.76
C GLY A 83 -2.17 -1.42 6.51
N VAL A 84 -2.26 -0.13 6.16
CA VAL A 84 -1.08 0.71 5.95
C VAL A 84 -0.28 0.83 7.25
N ILE A 85 -0.94 1.10 8.37
CA ILE A 85 -0.26 1.21 9.67
C ILE A 85 0.47 -0.08 10.00
N SER A 86 -0.20 -1.23 9.85
CA SER A 86 0.40 -2.53 10.16
C SER A 86 1.61 -2.82 9.28
N ALA A 87 1.50 -2.52 7.98
CA ALA A 87 2.60 -2.74 7.05
C ALA A 87 3.78 -1.83 7.35
N VAL A 88 3.52 -0.54 7.61
CA VAL A 88 4.59 0.41 7.92
C VAL A 88 5.33 0.02 9.20
N ALA A 89 4.58 -0.35 10.23
CA ALA A 89 5.18 -0.76 11.50
C ALA A 89 5.93 -2.10 11.39
N GLY A 90 5.47 -3.00 10.53
CA GLY A 90 6.06 -4.33 10.37
C GLY A 90 7.08 -4.44 9.25
N ASN A 91 7.31 -3.38 8.48
CA ASN A 91 8.24 -3.43 7.36
C ASN A 91 9.67 -3.20 7.84
N PHE A 92 10.46 -4.25 7.79
CA PHE A 92 11.87 -4.20 8.20
C PHE A 92 12.75 -4.81 7.12
N ASP A 93 14.03 -4.52 7.20
CA ASP A 93 15.00 -4.99 6.22
C ASP A 93 15.02 -6.52 6.15
N GLY A 94 14.92 -7.06 4.95
CA GLY A 94 14.92 -8.50 4.73
C GLY A 94 13.56 -9.16 4.69
N ILE A 95 12.47 -8.42 5.01
CA ILE A 95 11.13 -8.99 4.84
C ILE A 95 10.78 -9.08 3.36
N ASP A 96 10.19 -10.20 2.94
CA ASP A 96 9.77 -10.30 1.54
C ASP A 96 8.36 -9.74 1.35
N LEU A 97 8.00 -9.53 0.07
CA LEU A 97 6.73 -8.89 -0.29
C LEU A 97 5.52 -9.72 0.18
N ASP A 98 5.61 -11.04 0.09
CA ASP A 98 4.50 -11.91 0.51
C ASP A 98 4.26 -11.82 2.02
N ASP A 99 5.32 -11.79 2.81
CA ASP A 99 5.19 -11.67 4.27
C ASP A 99 4.65 -10.31 4.67
N LEU A 100 5.09 -9.24 4.00
CA LEU A 100 4.57 -7.90 4.27
C LEU A 100 3.07 -7.82 3.93
N LYS A 101 2.67 -8.45 2.83
CA LYS A 101 1.26 -8.52 2.43
C LYS A 101 0.43 -9.23 3.51
N ILE A 102 0.93 -10.32 4.06
CA ILE A 102 0.25 -11.05 5.14
C ILE A 102 0.08 -10.17 6.38
N ILE A 103 1.12 -9.46 6.77
CA ILE A 103 1.06 -8.52 7.91
C ILE A 103 -0.03 -7.49 7.69
N ALA A 104 -0.08 -6.89 6.51
CA ALA A 104 -1.09 -5.89 6.18
C ALA A 104 -2.50 -6.50 6.21
N GLU A 105 -2.68 -7.68 5.62
CA GLU A 105 -4.00 -8.30 5.51
C GLU A 105 -4.52 -8.82 6.84
N ASP A 106 -3.64 -9.20 7.74
CA ASP A 106 -4.04 -9.63 9.09
C ASP A 106 -4.66 -8.50 9.90
N SER A 107 -4.49 -7.25 9.49
CA SER A 107 -5.10 -6.11 10.17
C SER A 107 -6.64 -6.18 10.19
N ARG A 108 -7.25 -6.92 9.26
CA ARG A 108 -8.71 -7.12 9.22
C ARG A 108 -9.23 -7.89 10.44
N LYS A 109 -8.35 -8.61 11.14
CA LYS A 109 -8.69 -9.39 12.33
C LYS A 109 -8.70 -8.56 13.60
N PHE A 110 -8.25 -7.33 13.55
CA PHE A 110 -8.20 -6.45 14.72
C PHE A 110 -9.60 -6.08 15.18
N THR A 111 -9.83 -6.20 16.48
CA THR A 111 -11.09 -5.78 17.08
C THR A 111 -10.79 -4.73 18.14
N LYS A 112 -11.70 -3.77 18.25
CA LYS A 112 -11.55 -2.68 19.22
C LYS A 112 -12.06 -3.07 20.60
N LEU A 113 -13.02 -4.00 20.66
CA LEU A 113 -13.66 -4.40 21.90
C LEU A 113 -13.56 -5.90 22.08
N LYS A 114 -13.46 -6.33 23.33
CA LYS A 114 -13.59 -7.75 23.68
C LYS A 114 -15.04 -8.17 23.58
N LYS A 115 -15.28 -9.47 23.34
CA LYS A 115 -16.64 -9.98 23.16
C LYS A 115 -17.55 -9.76 24.36
N GLU A 116 -16.98 -9.71 25.56
CA GLU A 116 -17.75 -9.53 26.79
C GLU A 116 -18.21 -8.08 27.00
N ILE A 117 -17.75 -7.18 26.22
CA ILE A 117 -18.11 -5.78 26.32
C ILE A 117 -19.13 -5.42 25.26
#